data_eeb957347722e899f632b9a2c718c7d0
#
_entry.id   eeb957347722e899f632b9a2c718c7d0
#
_cell.length_a   1.000
_cell.length_b   1.000
_cell.length_c   1.000
_cell.angle_alpha   90.00
_cell.angle_beta   90.00
_cell.angle_gamma   90.00
#
_symmetry.space_group_name_H-M   'P 1'
#
loop_
_entity.id
_entity.type
_entity.pdbx_description
1 polymer ?
#
loop_
_entity_poly.entity_id
_entity_poly.type
_entity_poly.pdbx_seq_one_letter_code
_entity_poly.pdbx_strand_id
1 'polypeptide(L)'
;MVKYYFFISQKDINAERFNAALVSSYKNIFSITFFDGRSGYVLSDEHLYDYLESLIPVIMSDTDNSYQFLMSHDDSQVSRTAMKKMTKSRGVHLSTMADILLNLALENDFELISLAKRQYAAISRPLMVTAEMFISCGLNASLAAKKLYVHRNTFAYRLNQFIEATNLDIRDFHNALFFNIFTKLISNSWIQ
;
A
#
# COMPACT_ATOMS: atom_id res chain seq x y z
N MET A 1 -12.03 -2.13 -5.37
CA MET A 1 -10.67 -2.52 -5.85
C MET A 1 -10.13 -3.64 -4.97
N VAL A 2 -9.32 -4.56 -5.53
CA VAL A 2 -8.71 -5.63 -4.73
C VAL A 2 -7.45 -5.10 -4.05
N LYS A 3 -7.25 -5.43 -2.77
CA LYS A 3 -6.11 -5.03 -1.95
C LYS A 3 -5.48 -6.24 -1.25
N TYR A 4 -4.20 -6.12 -0.96
CA TYR A 4 -3.42 -7.06 -0.18
C TYR A 4 -3.28 -6.51 1.25
N TYR A 5 -3.71 -7.27 2.22
CA TYR A 5 -3.55 -6.96 3.63
C TYR A 5 -2.53 -7.93 4.21
N PHE A 6 -1.26 -7.55 4.12
CA PHE A 6 -0.18 -8.33 4.72
C PHE A 6 -0.32 -8.33 6.23
N PHE A 7 0.00 -9.44 6.86
CA PHE A 7 0.00 -9.56 8.31
C PHE A 7 1.28 -10.21 8.83
N ILE A 8 1.68 -9.81 10.03
CA ILE A 8 2.70 -10.45 10.85
C ILE A 8 2.16 -10.63 12.25
N SER A 9 2.45 -11.77 12.87
CA SER A 9 2.04 -12.11 14.23
C SER A 9 3.25 -12.29 15.16
N GLN A 10 3.01 -12.14 16.47
CA GLN A 10 4.03 -12.39 17.49
C GLN A 10 4.29 -13.88 17.74
N LYS A 11 3.24 -14.69 17.74
CA LYS A 11 3.30 -16.14 17.94
C LYS A 11 2.95 -16.84 16.63
N ASP A 12 3.21 -18.13 16.55
CA ASP A 12 2.77 -18.97 15.43
C ASP A 12 1.24 -18.95 15.32
N ILE A 13 0.75 -18.82 14.10
CA ILE A 13 -0.66 -18.65 13.79
C ILE A 13 -1.34 -20.01 13.74
N ASN A 14 -2.42 -20.18 14.49
CA ASN A 14 -3.38 -21.25 14.21
C ASN A 14 -4.22 -20.83 13.00
N ALA A 15 -3.93 -21.39 11.82
CA ALA A 15 -4.56 -20.99 10.57
C ALA A 15 -6.09 -21.18 10.58
N GLU A 16 -6.60 -22.23 11.22
CA GLU A 16 -8.06 -22.49 11.30
C GLU A 16 -8.77 -21.39 12.11
N ARG A 17 -8.23 -21.05 13.28
CA ARG A 17 -8.79 -19.98 14.14
C ARG A 17 -8.69 -18.61 13.48
N PHE A 18 -7.55 -18.30 12.87
CA PHE A 18 -7.34 -17.04 12.17
C PHE A 18 -8.32 -16.88 11.00
N ASN A 19 -8.46 -17.92 10.16
CA ASN A 19 -9.41 -17.92 9.06
C ASN A 19 -10.85 -17.78 9.56
N ALA A 20 -11.24 -18.52 10.60
CA ALA A 20 -12.57 -18.45 11.17
C ALA A 20 -12.88 -17.05 11.71
N ALA A 21 -11.95 -16.42 12.46
CA ALA A 21 -12.12 -15.08 13.00
C ALA A 21 -12.29 -14.02 11.89
N LEU A 22 -11.47 -14.08 10.83
CA LEU A 22 -11.57 -13.14 9.71
C LEU A 22 -12.86 -13.33 8.90
N VAL A 23 -13.14 -14.55 8.46
CA VAL A 23 -14.28 -14.84 7.58
C VAL A 23 -15.62 -14.64 8.27
N SER A 24 -15.70 -14.93 9.59
CA SER A 24 -16.91 -14.65 10.36
C SER A 24 -17.18 -13.16 10.55
N SER A 25 -16.12 -12.35 10.56
CA SER A 25 -16.18 -10.91 10.83
C SER A 25 -16.32 -10.06 9.55
N TYR A 26 -15.84 -10.54 8.40
CA TYR A 26 -15.90 -9.80 7.14
C TYR A 26 -16.16 -10.72 5.95
N LYS A 27 -17.21 -10.39 5.16
CA LYS A 27 -17.72 -11.28 4.10
C LYS A 27 -16.87 -11.31 2.82
N ASN A 28 -16.16 -10.23 2.51
CA ASN A 28 -15.45 -10.09 1.23
C ASN A 28 -13.98 -10.51 1.32
N ILE A 29 -13.68 -11.56 2.06
CA ILE A 29 -12.37 -12.20 2.04
C ILE A 29 -12.30 -13.13 0.82
N PHE A 30 -11.39 -12.84 -0.12
CA PHE A 30 -11.23 -13.61 -1.35
C PHE A 30 -10.28 -14.80 -1.15
N SER A 31 -9.17 -14.56 -0.47
CA SER A 31 -8.21 -15.61 -0.10
C SER A 31 -7.34 -15.19 1.07
N ILE A 32 -6.77 -16.17 1.76
CA ILE A 32 -5.76 -15.98 2.80
C ILE A 32 -4.57 -16.86 2.43
N THR A 33 -3.38 -16.26 2.36
CA THR A 33 -2.14 -16.95 2.00
C THR A 33 -1.12 -16.78 3.12
N PHE A 34 -0.56 -17.87 3.60
CA PHE A 34 0.51 -17.86 4.59
C PHE A 34 1.86 -18.04 3.89
N PHE A 35 2.85 -17.23 4.27
CA PHE A 35 4.24 -17.37 3.80
C PHE A 35 5.02 -18.33 4.70
N ASP A 36 4.71 -18.27 5.99
CA ASP A 36 5.29 -19.08 7.05
C ASP A 36 4.30 -19.20 8.22
N GLY A 37 4.76 -19.70 9.37
CA GLY A 37 3.92 -19.84 10.56
C GLY A 37 3.46 -18.52 11.21
N ARG A 38 3.97 -17.35 10.77
CA ARG A 38 3.71 -16.06 11.42
C ARG A 38 3.33 -14.94 10.48
N SER A 39 3.37 -15.14 9.17
CA SER A 39 3.14 -14.09 8.21
C SER A 39 2.40 -14.56 6.97
N GLY A 40 1.76 -13.63 6.29
CA GLY A 40 1.02 -13.88 5.06
C GLY A 40 0.29 -12.64 4.58
N TYR A 41 -0.72 -12.85 3.75
CA TYR A 41 -1.65 -11.79 3.38
C TYR A 41 -3.09 -12.30 3.27
N VAL A 42 -4.01 -11.38 3.46
CA VAL A 42 -5.43 -11.51 3.14
C VAL A 42 -5.69 -10.73 1.86
N LEU A 43 -6.31 -11.36 0.87
CA LEU A 43 -6.80 -10.69 -0.33
C LEU A 43 -8.27 -10.33 -0.12
N SER A 44 -8.59 -9.04 -0.22
CA SER A 44 -9.94 -8.53 0.04
C SER A 44 -10.22 -7.28 -0.81
N ASP A 45 -11.38 -6.68 -0.63
CA ASP A 45 -11.67 -5.37 -1.19
C ASP A 45 -11.05 -4.23 -0.37
N GLU A 46 -11.16 -3.02 -0.89
CA GLU A 46 -10.62 -1.80 -0.25
C GLU A 46 -11.32 -1.44 1.06
N HIS A 47 -12.56 -1.90 1.26
CA HIS A 47 -13.34 -1.54 2.45
C HIS A 47 -12.90 -2.30 3.69
N LEU A 48 -12.18 -3.42 3.56
CA LEU A 48 -11.65 -4.12 4.73
C LEU A 48 -10.78 -3.21 5.61
N TYR A 49 -10.08 -2.23 5.01
CA TYR A 49 -9.25 -1.28 5.75
C TYR A 49 -10.03 -0.55 6.84
N ASP A 50 -11.22 -0.05 6.51
CA ASP A 50 -12.08 0.72 7.42
C ASP A 50 -12.59 -0.11 8.60
N TYR A 51 -12.69 -1.44 8.43
CA TYR A 51 -13.14 -2.36 9.46
C TYR A 51 -12.00 -2.94 10.29
N LEU A 52 -10.77 -2.98 9.77
CA LEU A 52 -9.64 -3.64 10.44
C LEU A 52 -9.34 -3.05 11.82
N GLU A 53 -9.48 -1.74 12.04
CA GLU A 53 -9.28 -1.15 13.35
C GLU A 53 -10.18 -1.77 14.43
N SER A 54 -11.43 -2.08 14.08
CA SER A 54 -12.38 -2.74 14.99
C SER A 54 -12.23 -4.25 15.01
N LEU A 55 -11.75 -4.86 13.94
CA LEU A 55 -11.59 -6.32 13.81
C LEU A 55 -10.31 -6.83 14.48
N ILE A 56 -9.22 -6.08 14.44
CA ILE A 56 -7.93 -6.52 14.99
C ILE A 56 -8.05 -6.93 16.46
N PRO A 57 -8.67 -6.17 17.37
CA PRO A 57 -8.86 -6.58 18.76
C PRO A 57 -9.63 -7.91 18.91
N VAL A 58 -10.65 -8.12 18.06
CA VAL A 58 -11.44 -9.36 18.06
C VAL A 58 -10.57 -10.54 17.61
N ILE A 59 -9.87 -10.39 16.49
CA ILE A 59 -8.96 -11.43 15.97
C ILE A 59 -7.89 -11.78 17.02
N MET A 60 -7.33 -10.77 17.67
CA MET A 60 -6.31 -10.95 18.73
C MET A 60 -6.86 -11.73 19.92
N SER A 61 -8.09 -11.41 20.35
CA SER A 61 -8.77 -12.13 21.43
C SER A 61 -9.08 -13.60 21.05
N ASP A 62 -9.64 -13.82 19.86
CA ASP A 62 -10.07 -15.14 19.41
C ASP A 62 -8.89 -16.09 19.14
N THR A 63 -7.74 -15.54 18.77
CA THR A 63 -6.54 -16.31 18.44
C THR A 63 -5.49 -16.33 19.54
N ASP A 64 -5.66 -15.57 20.63
CA ASP A 64 -4.63 -15.34 21.69
C ASP A 64 -3.27 -14.95 21.09
N ASN A 65 -3.28 -14.07 20.10
CA ASN A 65 -2.09 -13.63 19.37
C ASN A 65 -2.17 -12.14 19.03
N SER A 66 -1.04 -11.51 18.78
CA SER A 66 -0.97 -10.11 18.36
C SER A 66 -0.58 -10.02 16.90
N TYR A 67 -1.23 -9.13 16.15
CA TYR A 67 -1.04 -8.95 14.72
C TYR A 67 -0.75 -7.49 14.38
N GLN A 68 0.05 -7.32 13.33
CA GLN A 68 0.19 -6.06 12.61
C GLN A 68 -0.24 -6.31 11.16
N PHE A 69 -1.00 -5.35 10.61
CA PHE A 69 -1.49 -5.40 9.24
C PHE A 69 -0.93 -4.24 8.41
N LEU A 70 -0.63 -4.52 7.16
CA LEU A 70 -0.20 -3.55 6.16
C LEU A 70 -1.10 -3.65 4.93
N MET A 71 -1.81 -2.58 4.59
CA MET A 71 -2.53 -2.50 3.33
C MET A 71 -1.59 -2.11 2.19
N SER A 72 -1.61 -2.91 1.12
CA SER A 72 -0.87 -2.65 -0.12
C SER A 72 -1.72 -2.90 -1.36
N HIS A 73 -1.27 -2.35 -2.49
CA HIS A 73 -1.92 -2.50 -3.80
C HIS A 73 -1.47 -3.77 -4.54
N ASP A 74 -0.34 -4.35 -4.18
CA ASP A 74 0.25 -5.51 -4.85
C ASP A 74 1.03 -6.41 -3.88
N ASP A 75 1.53 -7.55 -4.40
CA ASP A 75 2.43 -8.47 -3.71
C ASP A 75 3.87 -8.36 -4.27
N SER A 76 4.34 -7.14 -4.51
CA SER A 76 5.69 -6.88 -5.00
C SER A 76 6.76 -7.05 -3.92
N GLN A 77 8.03 -7.04 -4.35
CA GLN A 77 9.15 -7.01 -3.41
C GLN A 77 9.11 -5.78 -2.50
N VAL A 78 8.62 -4.63 -3.00
CA VAL A 78 8.44 -3.40 -2.21
C VAL A 78 7.44 -3.66 -1.09
N SER A 79 6.27 -4.22 -1.39
CA SER A 79 5.22 -4.53 -0.43
C SER A 79 5.66 -5.56 0.62
N ARG A 80 6.35 -6.62 0.20
CA ARG A 80 6.90 -7.64 1.11
C ARG A 80 8.02 -7.09 2.01
N THR A 81 8.84 -6.17 1.51
CA THR A 81 9.86 -5.50 2.32
C THR A 81 9.22 -4.55 3.33
N ALA A 82 8.19 -3.78 2.92
CA ALA A 82 7.43 -2.93 3.82
C ALA A 82 6.79 -3.74 4.96
N MET A 83 6.17 -4.90 4.64
CA MET A 83 5.63 -5.82 5.65
C MET A 83 6.69 -6.21 6.70
N LYS A 84 7.89 -6.63 6.28
CA LYS A 84 8.96 -7.01 7.20
C LYS A 84 9.46 -5.85 8.08
N LYS A 85 9.36 -4.63 7.56
CA LYS A 85 9.80 -3.42 8.29
C LYS A 85 8.75 -2.87 9.25
N MET A 86 7.46 -3.18 9.09
CA MET A 86 6.43 -2.71 10.01
C MET A 86 6.57 -3.29 11.43
N THR A 87 7.27 -4.42 11.61
CA THR A 87 7.52 -5.02 12.93
C THR A 87 8.28 -4.11 13.89
N LYS A 88 8.96 -3.09 13.39
CA LYS A 88 9.66 -2.09 14.19
C LYS A 88 8.73 -1.08 14.87
N SER A 89 7.50 -0.93 14.37
CA SER A 89 6.51 0.04 14.87
C SER A 89 5.72 -0.54 16.04
N ARG A 90 6.17 -0.29 17.29
CA ARG A 90 5.46 -0.76 18.48
C ARG A 90 4.11 -0.06 18.64
N GLY A 91 3.06 -0.83 18.90
CA GLY A 91 1.71 -0.32 19.22
C GLY A 91 0.85 0.08 18.01
N VAL A 92 1.38 0.03 16.79
CA VAL A 92 0.60 0.25 15.56
C VAL A 92 0.18 -1.12 14.99
N HIS A 93 -1.11 -1.36 14.89
CA HIS A 93 -1.66 -2.63 14.42
C HIS A 93 -2.11 -2.59 12.96
N LEU A 94 -2.31 -1.42 12.39
CA LEU A 94 -2.72 -1.21 11.01
C LEU A 94 -1.89 -0.08 10.39
N SER A 95 -1.30 -0.32 9.24
CA SER A 95 -0.48 0.65 8.50
C SER A 95 -0.81 0.60 7.00
N THR A 96 -0.54 1.69 6.32
CA THR A 96 -0.50 1.78 4.86
C THR A 96 0.94 1.79 4.36
N MET A 97 1.14 1.61 3.05
CA MET A 97 2.46 1.76 2.42
C MET A 97 3.03 3.18 2.62
N ALA A 98 2.18 4.20 2.68
CA ALA A 98 2.57 5.58 2.94
C ALA A 98 3.15 5.76 4.36
N ASP A 99 2.50 5.15 5.37
CA ASP A 99 2.95 5.22 6.76
C ASP A 99 4.32 4.56 6.94
N ILE A 100 4.49 3.36 6.37
CA ILE A 100 5.78 2.65 6.45
C ILE A 100 6.88 3.45 5.75
N LEU A 101 6.62 3.99 4.56
CA LEU A 101 7.60 4.78 3.82
C LEU A 101 8.03 6.02 4.58
N LEU A 102 7.08 6.74 5.19
CA LEU A 102 7.34 7.94 5.97
C LEU A 102 8.14 7.62 7.25
N ASN A 103 7.72 6.59 8.00
CA ASN A 103 8.40 6.20 9.23
C ASN A 103 9.86 5.78 8.96
N LEU A 104 10.09 4.98 7.92
CA LEU A 104 11.45 4.58 7.53
C LEU A 104 12.31 5.77 7.09
N ALA A 105 11.74 6.73 6.37
CA ALA A 105 12.44 7.95 5.98
C ALA A 105 12.85 8.79 7.21
N LEU A 106 11.99 8.90 8.22
CA LEU A 106 12.30 9.58 9.49
C LEU A 106 13.38 8.85 10.31
N GLU A 107 13.48 7.53 10.16
CA GLU A 107 14.54 6.70 10.77
C GLU A 107 15.84 6.66 9.94
N ASN A 108 15.92 7.37 8.81
CA ASN A 108 17.01 7.32 7.82
C ASN A 108 17.22 5.90 7.22
N ASP A 109 16.19 5.09 7.15
CA ASP A 109 16.18 3.79 6.48
C ASP A 109 15.63 3.94 5.05
N PHE A 110 16.52 4.06 4.07
CA PHE A 110 16.16 4.32 2.67
C PHE A 110 16.06 3.07 1.79
N GLU A 111 16.09 1.87 2.38
CA GLU A 111 16.03 0.61 1.60
C GLU A 111 14.74 0.50 0.80
N LEU A 112 13.58 0.77 1.43
CA LEU A 112 12.28 0.70 0.76
C LEU A 112 12.17 1.72 -0.38
N ILE A 113 12.67 2.94 -0.16
CA ILE A 113 12.69 3.99 -1.19
C ILE A 113 13.55 3.57 -2.37
N SER A 114 14.73 2.98 -2.10
CA SER A 114 15.64 2.49 -3.14
C SER A 114 15.03 1.33 -3.96
N LEU A 115 14.26 0.44 -3.31
CA LEU A 115 13.51 -0.63 -3.97
C LEU A 115 12.40 -0.05 -4.85
N ALA A 116 11.59 0.87 -4.33
CA ALA A 116 10.53 1.52 -5.09
C ALA A 116 11.10 2.33 -6.28
N LYS A 117 12.23 3.03 -6.09
CA LYS A 117 12.92 3.74 -7.18
C LYS A 117 13.32 2.80 -8.31
N ARG A 118 13.81 1.60 -8.00
CA ARG A 118 14.13 0.58 -9.03
C ARG A 118 12.87 0.03 -9.71
N GLN A 119 11.82 -0.24 -8.95
CA GLN A 119 10.55 -0.75 -9.49
C GLN A 119 9.93 0.22 -10.49
N TYR A 120 10.00 1.53 -10.21
CA TYR A 120 9.40 2.58 -11.04
C TYR A 120 10.37 3.23 -12.03
N ALA A 121 11.63 2.75 -12.13
CA ALA A 121 12.66 3.36 -12.99
C ALA A 121 12.33 3.33 -14.49
N ALA A 122 11.54 2.36 -14.95
CA ALA A 122 11.17 2.20 -16.37
C ALA A 122 10.00 3.10 -16.80
N ILE A 123 9.36 3.83 -15.87
CA ILE A 123 8.20 4.66 -16.18
C ILE A 123 8.65 5.89 -16.96
N SER A 124 8.02 6.14 -18.10
CA SER A 124 8.35 7.29 -18.94
C SER A 124 8.02 8.62 -18.23
N ARG A 125 8.83 9.64 -18.50
CA ARG A 125 8.65 10.97 -17.92
C ARG A 125 7.24 11.58 -18.14
N PRO A 126 6.58 11.44 -19.30
CA PRO A 126 5.21 11.93 -19.49
C PRO A 126 4.19 11.27 -18.56
N LEU A 127 4.35 9.99 -18.26
CA LEU A 127 3.46 9.28 -17.33
C LEU A 127 3.70 9.73 -15.89
N MET A 128 4.98 9.88 -15.46
CA MET A 128 5.34 10.42 -14.15
C MET A 128 4.74 11.81 -13.93
N VAL A 129 4.95 12.72 -14.87
CA VAL A 129 4.40 14.10 -14.80
C VAL A 129 2.87 14.10 -14.76
N THR A 130 2.22 13.18 -15.48
CA THR A 130 0.75 13.04 -15.45
C THR A 130 0.27 12.59 -14.07
N ALA A 131 0.92 11.60 -13.46
CA ALA A 131 0.61 11.11 -12.12
C ALA A 131 0.83 12.18 -11.04
N GLU A 132 1.99 12.84 -11.05
CA GLU A 132 2.30 13.94 -10.12
C GLU A 132 1.31 15.11 -10.24
N MET A 133 0.95 15.51 -11.47
CA MET A 133 -0.03 16.56 -11.71
C MET A 133 -1.42 16.15 -11.23
N PHE A 134 -1.83 14.90 -11.44
CA PHE A 134 -3.11 14.38 -10.96
C PHE A 134 -3.23 14.51 -9.44
N ILE A 135 -2.19 14.06 -8.72
CA ILE A 135 -2.12 14.15 -7.26
C ILE A 135 -2.10 15.62 -6.79
N SER A 136 -1.26 16.45 -7.39
CA SER A 136 -1.16 17.88 -7.03
C SER A 136 -2.45 18.67 -7.27
N CYS A 137 -3.34 18.15 -8.11
CA CYS A 137 -4.67 18.71 -8.36
C CYS A 137 -5.76 18.08 -7.49
N GLY A 138 -5.42 17.37 -6.42
CA GLY A 138 -6.39 16.72 -5.53
C GLY A 138 -7.19 15.63 -6.22
N LEU A 139 -6.53 14.84 -7.07
CA LEU A 139 -7.11 13.73 -7.86
C LEU A 139 -8.20 14.21 -8.85
N ASN A 140 -8.12 15.47 -9.27
CA ASN A 140 -9.05 16.07 -10.24
C ASN A 140 -8.45 16.01 -11.66
N ALA A 141 -8.92 15.02 -12.44
CA ALA A 141 -8.43 14.77 -13.80
C ALA A 141 -8.64 15.97 -14.76
N SER A 142 -9.78 16.68 -14.65
CA SER A 142 -10.07 17.81 -15.49
C SER A 142 -9.14 19.00 -15.23
N LEU A 143 -8.88 19.28 -13.96
CA LEU A 143 -7.94 20.32 -13.55
C LEU A 143 -6.51 19.96 -13.95
N ALA A 144 -6.11 18.71 -13.75
CA ALA A 144 -4.79 18.20 -14.11
C ALA A 144 -4.55 18.28 -15.64
N ALA A 145 -5.52 17.84 -16.46
CA ALA A 145 -5.43 17.96 -17.92
C ALA A 145 -5.28 19.41 -18.37
N LYS A 146 -6.07 20.33 -17.78
CA LYS A 146 -5.97 21.78 -18.06
C LYS A 146 -4.59 22.33 -17.71
N LYS A 147 -4.04 22.00 -16.54
CA LYS A 147 -2.71 22.46 -16.11
C LYS A 147 -1.58 21.90 -16.98
N LEU A 148 -1.74 20.69 -17.51
CA LEU A 148 -0.77 20.07 -18.44
C LEU A 148 -0.96 20.52 -19.89
N TYR A 149 -1.96 21.35 -20.18
CA TYR A 149 -2.30 21.79 -21.55
C TYR A 149 -2.55 20.60 -22.51
N VAL A 150 -3.17 19.52 -22.02
CA VAL A 150 -3.53 18.35 -22.84
C VAL A 150 -5.06 18.16 -22.87
N HIS A 151 -5.54 17.50 -23.93
CA HIS A 151 -6.95 17.12 -23.98
C HIS A 151 -7.25 16.07 -22.90
N ARG A 152 -8.47 16.10 -22.35
CA ARG A 152 -8.91 15.17 -21.30
C ARG A 152 -8.70 13.69 -21.65
N ASN A 153 -8.89 13.33 -22.92
CA ASN A 153 -8.71 11.95 -23.38
C ASN A 153 -7.22 11.54 -23.35
N THR A 154 -6.33 12.44 -23.73
CA THR A 154 -4.88 12.23 -23.66
C THR A 154 -4.43 12.07 -22.21
N PHE A 155 -5.00 12.89 -21.31
CA PHE A 155 -4.73 12.77 -19.87
C PHE A 155 -5.19 11.41 -19.33
N ALA A 156 -6.44 11.03 -19.59
CA ALA A 156 -7.02 9.76 -19.16
C ALA A 156 -6.22 8.55 -19.70
N TYR A 157 -5.82 8.60 -20.96
CA TYR A 157 -4.97 7.58 -21.57
C TYR A 157 -3.62 7.45 -20.85
N ARG A 158 -2.92 8.57 -20.59
CA ARG A 158 -1.64 8.55 -19.87
C ARG A 158 -1.79 8.06 -18.43
N LEU A 159 -2.86 8.47 -17.73
CA LEU A 159 -3.12 8.00 -16.38
C LEU A 159 -3.36 6.48 -16.35
N ASN A 160 -4.14 5.95 -17.28
CA ASN A 160 -4.35 4.50 -17.37
C ASN A 160 -3.05 3.77 -17.72
N GLN A 161 -2.23 4.28 -18.64
CA GLN A 161 -0.92 3.70 -18.93
C GLN A 161 0.01 3.72 -17.70
N PHE A 162 -0.04 4.77 -16.88
CA PHE A 162 0.70 4.81 -15.62
C PHE A 162 0.24 3.69 -14.69
N ILE A 163 -1.08 3.55 -14.50
CA ILE A 163 -1.66 2.51 -13.63
C ILE A 163 -1.29 1.10 -14.14
N GLU A 164 -1.39 0.85 -15.44
CA GLU A 164 -1.00 -0.42 -16.05
C GLU A 164 0.49 -0.73 -15.87
N ALA A 165 1.36 0.28 -16.08
CA ALA A 165 2.81 0.11 -15.97
C ALA A 165 3.29 -0.08 -14.51
N THR A 166 2.55 0.45 -13.54
CA THR A 166 2.95 0.44 -12.11
C THR A 166 2.15 -0.53 -11.27
N ASN A 167 1.02 -1.00 -11.76
CA ASN A 167 -0.03 -1.66 -10.97
C ASN A 167 -0.51 -0.82 -9.77
N LEU A 168 -0.26 0.50 -9.79
CA LEU A 168 -0.60 1.44 -8.72
C LEU A 168 -1.72 2.37 -9.17
N ASP A 169 -2.96 2.06 -8.83
CA ASP A 169 -4.09 2.93 -9.15
C ASP A 169 -4.13 4.13 -8.20
N ILE A 170 -3.56 5.25 -8.67
CA ILE A 170 -3.50 6.51 -7.90
C ILE A 170 -4.81 7.29 -7.87
N ARG A 171 -5.92 6.73 -8.37
CA ARG A 171 -7.28 7.23 -8.11
C ARG A 171 -7.73 6.88 -6.69
N ASP A 172 -7.16 5.83 -6.13
CA ASP A 172 -7.26 5.48 -4.72
C ASP A 172 -6.38 6.42 -3.87
N PHE A 173 -6.94 6.94 -2.78
CA PHE A 173 -6.27 7.92 -1.91
C PHE A 173 -4.97 7.37 -1.29
N HIS A 174 -4.99 6.15 -0.77
CA HIS A 174 -3.81 5.57 -0.10
C HIS A 174 -2.66 5.32 -1.07
N ASN A 175 -2.99 4.90 -2.30
CA ASN A 175 -2.00 4.73 -3.36
C ASN A 175 -1.43 6.09 -3.82
N ALA A 176 -2.31 7.10 -3.96
CA ALA A 176 -1.89 8.45 -4.31
C ALA A 176 -0.98 9.05 -3.21
N LEU A 177 -1.32 8.85 -1.94
CA LEU A 177 -0.52 9.32 -0.82
C LEU A 177 0.86 8.65 -0.79
N PHE A 178 0.92 7.33 -0.95
CA PHE A 178 2.19 6.59 -1.06
C PHE A 178 3.06 7.15 -2.19
N PHE A 179 2.50 7.30 -3.39
CA PHE A 179 3.25 7.79 -4.55
C PHE A 179 3.70 9.25 -4.39
N ASN A 180 2.87 10.11 -3.78
CA ASN A 180 3.23 11.50 -3.48
C ASN A 180 4.41 11.61 -2.50
N ILE A 181 4.40 10.82 -1.43
CA ILE A 181 5.51 10.78 -0.46
C ILE A 181 6.76 10.23 -1.16
N PHE A 182 6.64 9.13 -1.90
CA PHE A 182 7.74 8.54 -2.65
C PHE A 182 8.41 9.55 -3.58
N THR A 183 7.64 10.24 -4.44
CA THR A 183 8.19 11.20 -5.40
C THR A 183 8.87 12.39 -4.72
N LYS A 184 8.32 12.88 -3.61
CA LYS A 184 8.95 13.95 -2.82
C LYS A 184 10.26 13.50 -2.17
N LEU A 185 10.33 12.28 -1.63
CA LEU A 185 11.53 11.76 -1.01
C LEU A 185 12.68 11.57 -2.02
N ILE A 186 12.37 11.11 -3.25
CA ILE A 186 13.40 10.95 -4.29
C ILE A 186 13.82 12.28 -4.93
N SER A 187 12.94 13.31 -4.96
CA SER A 187 13.26 14.62 -5.54
C SER A 187 14.09 15.52 -4.62
N ASN A 188 13.98 15.35 -3.30
CA ASN A 188 14.62 16.20 -2.31
C ASN A 188 16.06 15.81 -1.95
N SER A 189 16.74 14.97 -2.77
CA SER A 189 18.18 14.63 -2.61
C SER A 189 18.58 14.08 -1.22
N TRP A 190 17.64 13.53 -0.45
CA TRP A 190 17.96 12.87 0.83
C TRP A 190 18.68 11.52 0.63
N ILE A 191 18.79 11.08 -0.65
CA ILE A 191 19.44 9.83 -1.03
C ILE A 191 20.53 10.20 -2.05
N GLN A 192 21.69 10.59 -1.56
CA GLN A 192 22.95 10.57 -2.31
C GLN A 192 23.62 9.19 -2.15
#